data_7af749160e7d49a052182823048218fe
#
_entry.id   7af749160e7d49a052182823048218fe
#
_cell.length_a   1.000
_cell.length_b   1.000
_cell.length_c   1.000
_cell.angle_alpha   90.00
_cell.angle_beta   90.00
_cell.angle_gamma   90.00
#
_symmetry.space_group_name_H-M   'P 1'
#
loop_
_entity.id
_entity.type
_entity.pdbx_description
1 polymer ?
#
loop_
_entity_poly.entity_id
_entity_poly.type
_entity_poly.pdbx_seq_one_letter_code
_entity_poly.pdbx_strand_id
1 'polypeptide(L)'
;GIARLMEQAVPKGKDNKDFEKSVELMKKNYSTNWHNKTKPYDGIMDLISALKERGIKIGINSNKPDPQVKELARLYFSEVVDETTAVGEKEGFKRKPFPDLANEIIRIMGVEKEEVVYIGDSEVDVATARNAGIKCISVTWGFRSRKLLEENGAKIFADKPEEILNLIERL
;
A
#
# COMPACT_ATOMS: atom_id res chain seq x y z
N GLY A 1 -11.19 -4.84 2.92
CA GLY A 1 -12.11 -3.69 2.90
C GLY A 1 -12.93 -3.59 4.17
N ILE A 2 -13.73 -2.51 4.31
CA ILE A 2 -14.49 -2.16 5.53
C ILE A 2 -15.36 -3.32 6.02
N ALA A 3 -16.10 -4.01 5.14
CA ALA A 3 -16.96 -5.12 5.53
C ALA A 3 -16.17 -6.25 6.23
N ARG A 4 -14.97 -6.61 5.74
CA ARG A 4 -14.13 -7.64 6.38
C ARG A 4 -13.57 -7.15 7.72
N LEU A 5 -13.23 -5.86 7.82
CA LEU A 5 -12.81 -5.27 9.09
C LEU A 5 -13.94 -5.37 10.12
N MET A 6 -15.15 -5.02 9.72
CA MET A 6 -16.33 -5.08 10.60
C MET A 6 -16.71 -6.51 10.96
N GLU A 7 -16.52 -7.47 10.07
CA GLU A 7 -16.73 -8.90 10.36
C GLU A 7 -15.84 -9.39 11.52
N GLN A 8 -14.63 -8.86 11.63
CA GLN A 8 -13.70 -9.18 12.72
C GLN A 8 -13.93 -8.34 13.98
N ALA A 9 -14.44 -7.12 13.84
CA ALA A 9 -14.61 -6.19 14.95
C ALA A 9 -15.96 -6.32 15.66
N VAL A 10 -17.01 -6.74 14.93
CA VAL A 10 -18.36 -6.90 15.49
C VAL A 10 -18.49 -8.28 16.14
N PRO A 11 -18.97 -8.39 17.40
CA PRO A 11 -19.22 -9.68 18.03
C PRO A 11 -20.12 -10.56 17.15
N LYS A 12 -19.74 -11.84 16.96
CA LYS A 12 -20.40 -12.78 16.04
C LYS A 12 -20.29 -12.45 14.55
N GLY A 13 -19.51 -11.43 14.18
CA GLY A 13 -19.29 -11.07 12.77
C GLY A 13 -20.59 -10.85 11.99
N LYS A 14 -20.73 -11.52 10.85
CA LYS A 14 -21.91 -11.42 9.96
C LYS A 14 -23.20 -11.96 10.58
N ASP A 15 -23.12 -12.80 11.60
CA ASP A 15 -24.29 -13.37 12.28
C ASP A 15 -24.87 -12.41 13.33
N ASN A 16 -24.26 -11.24 13.51
CA ASN A 16 -24.80 -10.19 14.35
C ASN A 16 -25.96 -9.48 13.64
N LYS A 17 -27.10 -9.36 14.30
CA LYS A 17 -28.30 -8.70 13.76
C LYS A 17 -28.07 -7.23 13.30
N ASP A 18 -27.09 -6.55 13.92
CA ASP A 18 -26.74 -5.17 13.61
C ASP A 18 -25.50 -5.06 12.70
N PHE A 19 -25.05 -6.17 12.08
CA PHE A 19 -23.84 -6.18 11.26
C PHE A 19 -23.90 -5.20 10.09
N GLU A 20 -24.94 -5.25 9.28
CA GLU A 20 -25.10 -4.37 8.11
C GLU A 20 -25.16 -2.89 8.52
N LYS A 21 -25.89 -2.58 9.59
CA LYS A 21 -25.94 -1.23 10.15
C LYS A 21 -24.57 -0.76 10.64
N SER A 22 -23.80 -1.64 11.27
CA SER A 22 -22.44 -1.34 11.73
C SER A 22 -21.50 -1.05 10.55
N VAL A 23 -21.61 -1.81 9.45
CA VAL A 23 -20.84 -1.58 8.21
C VAL A 23 -21.20 -0.23 7.60
N GLU A 24 -22.50 0.11 7.55
CA GLU A 24 -22.98 1.39 7.02
C GLU A 24 -22.47 2.57 7.85
N LEU A 25 -22.60 2.50 9.18
CA LEU A 25 -22.10 3.53 10.10
C LEU A 25 -20.59 3.70 9.97
N MET A 26 -19.84 2.59 9.85
CA MET A 26 -18.39 2.65 9.64
C MET A 26 -18.05 3.33 8.31
N LYS A 27 -18.74 2.99 7.21
CA LYS A 27 -18.53 3.64 5.91
C LYS A 27 -18.80 5.14 6.01
N LYS A 28 -19.92 5.54 6.63
CA LYS A 28 -20.29 6.95 6.83
C LYS A 28 -19.24 7.69 7.68
N ASN A 29 -18.82 7.12 8.80
CA ASN A 29 -17.78 7.71 9.65
C ASN A 29 -16.44 7.82 8.90
N TYR A 30 -16.05 6.74 8.22
CA TYR A 30 -14.79 6.70 7.49
C TYR A 30 -14.74 7.70 6.33
N SER A 31 -15.88 7.96 5.67
CA SER A 31 -15.93 8.90 4.53
C SER A 31 -15.52 10.34 4.91
N THR A 32 -15.66 10.73 6.16
CA THR A 32 -15.33 12.07 6.67
C THR A 32 -14.08 12.12 7.54
N ASN A 33 -13.71 10.98 8.16
CA ASN A 33 -12.67 10.93 9.19
C ASN A 33 -11.41 10.13 8.79
N TRP A 34 -11.36 9.64 7.55
CA TRP A 34 -10.30 8.75 7.07
C TRP A 34 -8.89 9.35 7.13
N HIS A 35 -8.76 10.67 7.14
CA HIS A 35 -7.50 11.41 7.13
C HIS A 35 -7.08 12.00 8.49
N ASN A 36 -7.98 12.04 9.49
CA ASN A 36 -7.77 12.77 10.75
C ASN A 36 -6.48 12.38 11.52
N LYS A 37 -6.06 11.12 11.42
CA LYS A 37 -4.85 10.61 12.08
C LYS A 37 -3.86 9.97 11.08
N THR A 38 -4.15 10.10 9.79
CA THR A 38 -3.27 9.56 8.75
C THR A 38 -2.08 10.50 8.57
N LYS A 39 -0.88 9.95 8.71
CA LYS A 39 0.39 10.66 8.47
C LYS A 39 1.43 9.67 7.96
N PRO A 40 2.46 10.12 7.26
CA PRO A 40 3.63 9.29 6.96
C PRO A 40 4.28 8.78 8.26
N TYR A 41 4.86 7.58 8.21
CA TYR A 41 5.73 7.10 9.28
C TYR A 41 6.99 7.97 9.36
N ASP A 42 7.60 8.01 10.54
CA ASP A 42 8.84 8.75 10.77
C ASP A 42 9.94 8.23 9.81
N GLY A 43 10.71 9.14 9.21
CA GLY A 43 11.75 8.85 8.22
C GLY A 43 11.27 8.63 6.78
N ILE A 44 9.94 8.50 6.53
CA ILE A 44 9.42 8.31 5.17
C ILE A 44 9.65 9.54 4.28
N MET A 45 9.49 10.75 4.82
CA MET A 45 9.68 11.96 4.02
C MET A 45 11.15 12.14 3.61
N ASP A 46 12.08 11.78 4.49
CA ASP A 46 13.52 11.79 4.17
C ASP A 46 13.87 10.76 3.10
N LEU A 47 13.31 9.55 3.20
CA LEU A 47 13.44 8.51 2.17
C LEU A 47 12.90 8.99 0.81
N ILE A 48 11.70 9.57 0.79
CA ILE A 48 11.07 10.09 -0.44
C ILE A 48 11.94 11.17 -1.09
N SER A 49 12.46 12.11 -0.30
CA SER A 49 13.38 13.16 -0.78
C SER A 49 14.64 12.55 -1.39
N ALA A 50 15.24 11.57 -0.72
CA ALA A 50 16.44 10.92 -1.21
C ALA A 50 16.21 10.07 -2.48
N LEU A 51 15.02 9.48 -2.64
CA LEU A 51 14.63 8.80 -3.88
C LEU A 51 14.45 9.79 -5.04
N LYS A 52 13.81 10.94 -4.77
CA LYS A 52 13.65 12.03 -5.74
C LYS A 52 14.99 12.55 -6.24
N GLU A 53 15.93 12.83 -5.33
CA GLU A 53 17.29 13.29 -5.66
C GLU A 53 18.04 12.32 -6.58
N ARG A 54 17.74 11.01 -6.48
CA ARG A 54 18.30 9.96 -7.35
C ARG A 54 17.52 9.77 -8.65
N GLY A 55 16.47 10.52 -8.89
CA GLY A 55 15.61 10.38 -10.06
C GLY A 55 14.78 9.09 -10.07
N ILE A 56 14.61 8.44 -8.91
CA ILE A 56 13.81 7.21 -8.79
C ILE A 56 12.33 7.58 -8.80
N LYS A 57 11.59 7.02 -9.75
CA LYS A 57 10.14 7.21 -9.87
C LYS A 57 9.42 6.47 -8.75
N ILE A 58 8.36 7.10 -8.22
CA ILE A 58 7.58 6.56 -7.10
C ILE A 58 6.12 6.40 -7.52
N GLY A 59 5.53 5.24 -7.22
CA GLY A 59 4.10 4.99 -7.38
C GLY A 59 3.48 4.45 -6.10
N ILE A 60 2.18 4.65 -5.96
CA ILE A 60 1.39 4.17 -4.82
C ILE A 60 0.34 3.18 -5.32
N ASN A 61 0.36 1.96 -4.76
CA ASN A 61 -0.63 0.92 -5.01
C ASN A 61 -1.35 0.55 -3.71
N SER A 62 -2.65 0.84 -3.62
CA SER A 62 -3.41 0.66 -2.38
C SER A 62 -4.77 -0.03 -2.62
N ASN A 63 -5.24 -0.82 -1.63
CA ASN A 63 -6.62 -1.30 -1.55
C ASN A 63 -7.59 -0.28 -0.91
N LYS A 64 -7.12 0.94 -0.64
CA LYS A 64 -7.97 2.07 -0.28
C LYS A 64 -8.70 2.58 -1.54
N PRO A 65 -9.91 3.16 -1.45
CA PRO A 65 -10.57 3.75 -2.62
C PRO A 65 -9.69 4.76 -3.35
N ASP A 66 -9.69 4.73 -4.69
CA ASP A 66 -8.82 5.53 -5.54
C ASP A 66 -8.84 7.05 -5.25
N PRO A 67 -10.02 7.71 -5.06
CA PRO A 67 -10.05 9.13 -4.73
C PRO A 67 -9.30 9.46 -3.44
N GLN A 68 -9.37 8.59 -2.42
CA GLN A 68 -8.68 8.80 -1.16
C GLN A 68 -7.16 8.60 -1.28
N VAL A 69 -6.72 7.68 -2.15
CA VAL A 69 -5.28 7.49 -2.42
C VAL A 69 -4.71 8.72 -3.09
N LYS A 70 -5.40 9.25 -4.10
CA LYS A 70 -5.00 10.48 -4.81
C LYS A 70 -4.95 11.69 -3.87
N GLU A 71 -5.95 11.83 -2.99
CA GLU A 71 -5.97 12.92 -2.03
C GLU A 71 -4.80 12.83 -1.03
N LEU A 72 -4.47 11.63 -0.53
CA LEU A 72 -3.28 11.42 0.32
C LEU A 72 -1.98 11.69 -0.44
N ALA A 73 -1.88 11.24 -1.69
CA ALA A 73 -0.72 11.48 -2.51
C ALA A 73 -0.51 12.99 -2.73
N ARG A 74 -1.59 13.72 -3.03
CA ARG A 74 -1.53 15.18 -3.17
C ARG A 74 -1.14 15.87 -1.87
N LEU A 75 -1.65 15.39 -0.72
CA LEU A 75 -1.38 16.00 0.57
C LEU A 75 0.06 15.81 1.04
N TYR A 76 0.62 14.62 0.83
CA TYR A 76 1.92 14.25 1.41
C TYR A 76 3.05 14.09 0.40
N PHE A 77 2.73 13.76 -0.86
CA PHE A 77 3.72 13.30 -1.83
C PHE A 77 3.63 14.02 -3.19
N SER A 78 2.94 15.17 -3.28
CA SER A 78 2.70 15.90 -4.53
C SER A 78 3.95 16.28 -5.32
N GLU A 79 5.10 16.38 -4.66
CA GLU A 79 6.36 16.71 -5.31
C GLU A 79 7.04 15.53 -6.01
N VAL A 80 6.61 14.29 -5.72
CA VAL A 80 7.32 13.07 -6.14
C VAL A 80 6.41 12.00 -6.72
N VAL A 81 5.12 12.06 -6.47
CA VAL A 81 4.13 11.11 -6.96
C VAL A 81 3.11 11.83 -7.81
N ASP A 82 3.04 11.45 -9.08
CA ASP A 82 1.98 11.91 -9.99
C ASP A 82 0.66 11.21 -9.64
N GLU A 83 -0.47 11.92 -9.80
CA GLU A 83 -1.80 11.38 -9.52
C GLU A 83 -2.13 10.15 -10.38
N THR A 84 -1.53 10.01 -11.56
CA THR A 84 -1.70 8.86 -12.43
C THR A 84 -1.00 7.61 -11.90
N THR A 85 0.04 7.77 -11.09
CA THR A 85 0.80 6.69 -10.45
C THR A 85 0.42 6.47 -8.98
N ALA A 86 -0.52 7.27 -8.44
CA ALA A 86 -1.16 7.05 -7.15
C ALA A 86 -2.51 6.38 -7.34
N VAL A 87 -2.56 5.05 -7.21
CA VAL A 87 -3.71 4.26 -7.62
C VAL A 87 -4.27 3.45 -6.45
N GLY A 88 -5.58 3.57 -6.26
CA GLY A 88 -6.37 2.81 -5.30
C GLY A 88 -7.34 1.82 -5.95
N GLU A 89 -8.21 1.23 -5.13
CA GLU A 89 -9.29 0.35 -5.62
C GLU A 89 -10.23 1.14 -6.53
N LYS A 90 -10.35 0.70 -7.77
CA LYS A 90 -11.20 1.31 -8.80
C LYS A 90 -11.82 0.24 -9.70
N GLU A 91 -12.92 0.60 -10.37
CA GLU A 91 -13.61 -0.28 -11.31
C GLU A 91 -12.70 -0.70 -12.47
N GLY A 92 -12.90 -1.92 -12.96
CA GLY A 92 -12.12 -2.49 -14.07
C GLY A 92 -10.78 -3.13 -13.65
N PHE A 93 -10.36 -2.99 -12.41
CA PHE A 93 -9.12 -3.56 -11.88
C PHE A 93 -9.37 -4.42 -10.66
N LYS A 94 -8.74 -5.57 -10.61
CA LYS A 94 -8.74 -6.40 -9.40
C LYS A 94 -7.80 -5.80 -8.36
N ARG A 95 -8.27 -5.74 -7.11
CA ARG A 95 -7.47 -5.25 -6.00
C ARG A 95 -6.37 -6.23 -5.59
N LYS A 96 -5.37 -5.75 -4.87
CA LYS A 96 -4.32 -6.59 -4.27
C LYS A 96 -4.92 -7.82 -3.54
N PRO A 97 -4.39 -9.04 -3.72
CA PRO A 97 -3.08 -9.37 -4.27
C PRO A 97 -3.02 -9.56 -5.79
N PHE A 98 -4.05 -9.26 -6.56
CA PHE A 98 -3.94 -9.25 -8.01
C PHE A 98 -2.96 -8.15 -8.46
N PRO A 99 -2.16 -8.40 -9.51
CA PRO A 99 -1.10 -7.49 -9.94
C PRO A 99 -1.58 -6.36 -10.84
N ASP A 100 -2.87 -6.30 -11.13
CA ASP A 100 -3.47 -5.42 -12.14
C ASP A 100 -3.03 -3.95 -11.96
N LEU A 101 -3.20 -3.40 -10.77
CA LEU A 101 -2.85 -2.00 -10.47
C LEU A 101 -1.33 -1.78 -10.44
N ALA A 102 -0.56 -2.74 -9.93
CA ALA A 102 0.90 -2.65 -9.96
C ALA A 102 1.43 -2.61 -11.40
N ASN A 103 0.93 -3.49 -12.27
CA ASN A 103 1.29 -3.51 -13.68
C ASN A 103 0.87 -2.22 -14.41
N GLU A 104 -0.29 -1.65 -14.07
CA GLU A 104 -0.75 -0.39 -14.64
C GLU A 104 0.18 0.78 -14.24
N ILE A 105 0.59 0.86 -12.96
CA ILE A 105 1.54 1.86 -12.49
C ILE A 105 2.88 1.73 -13.23
N ILE A 106 3.41 0.51 -13.36
CA ILE A 106 4.66 0.22 -14.08
C ILE A 106 4.56 0.71 -15.52
N ARG A 107 3.45 0.39 -16.22
CA ARG A 107 3.17 0.83 -17.58
C ARG A 107 3.14 2.35 -17.70
N ILE A 108 2.46 3.05 -16.78
CA ILE A 108 2.37 4.52 -16.78
C ILE A 108 3.75 5.15 -16.54
N MET A 109 4.55 4.57 -15.65
CA MET A 109 5.91 5.03 -15.38
C MET A 109 6.87 4.81 -16.56
N GLY A 110 6.54 3.89 -17.47
CA GLY A 110 7.40 3.54 -18.60
C GLY A 110 8.74 2.97 -18.15
N VAL A 111 8.70 2.01 -17.23
CA VAL A 111 9.87 1.29 -16.70
C VAL A 111 9.69 -0.21 -16.91
N GLU A 112 10.80 -0.95 -16.98
CA GLU A 112 10.76 -2.41 -17.07
C GLU A 112 10.57 -3.02 -15.67
N LYS A 113 9.97 -4.22 -15.59
CA LYS A 113 9.66 -4.89 -14.31
C LYS A 113 10.92 -5.19 -13.48
N GLU A 114 12.02 -5.45 -14.14
CA GLU A 114 13.32 -5.73 -13.55
C GLU A 114 13.89 -4.53 -12.77
N GLU A 115 13.46 -3.31 -13.16
CA GLU A 115 13.85 -2.04 -12.53
C GLU A 115 12.94 -1.65 -11.36
N VAL A 116 11.89 -2.45 -11.09
CA VAL A 116 10.88 -2.12 -10.09
C VAL A 116 11.06 -2.91 -8.81
N VAL A 117 10.97 -2.19 -7.69
CA VAL A 117 10.92 -2.78 -6.35
C VAL A 117 9.59 -2.40 -5.70
N TYR A 118 8.86 -3.40 -5.24
CA TYR A 118 7.64 -3.22 -4.45
C TYR A 118 7.98 -3.12 -2.97
N ILE A 119 7.46 -2.13 -2.28
CA ILE A 119 7.66 -1.95 -0.84
C ILE A 119 6.31 -2.09 -0.15
N GLY A 120 6.20 -2.98 0.83
CA GLY A 120 4.94 -3.22 1.52
C GLY A 120 5.08 -3.87 2.89
N ASP A 121 4.03 -3.79 3.68
CA ASP A 121 4.00 -4.20 5.09
C ASP A 121 3.09 -5.39 5.38
N SER A 122 2.55 -6.04 4.35
CA SER A 122 1.57 -7.11 4.52
C SER A 122 1.81 -8.31 3.60
N GLU A 123 1.24 -9.45 3.99
CA GLU A 123 1.18 -10.66 3.17
C GLU A 123 0.53 -10.42 1.80
N VAL A 124 -0.37 -9.44 1.73
CA VAL A 124 -1.04 -9.03 0.49
C VAL A 124 -0.04 -8.34 -0.44
N ASP A 125 0.88 -7.55 0.08
CA ASP A 125 1.91 -6.85 -0.69
C ASP A 125 2.95 -7.83 -1.24
N VAL A 126 3.39 -8.77 -0.41
CA VAL A 126 4.29 -9.86 -0.82
C VAL A 126 3.67 -10.66 -1.98
N ALA A 127 2.38 -11.03 -1.84
CA ALA A 127 1.67 -11.74 -2.89
C ALA A 127 1.48 -10.88 -4.16
N THR A 128 1.23 -9.57 -4.01
CA THR A 128 1.10 -8.65 -5.15
C THR A 128 2.39 -8.56 -5.95
N ALA A 129 3.52 -8.34 -5.28
CA ALA A 129 4.83 -8.28 -5.91
C ALA A 129 5.16 -9.59 -6.64
N ARG A 130 4.94 -10.74 -6.00
CA ARG A 130 5.13 -12.06 -6.60
C ARG A 130 4.25 -12.24 -7.84
N ASN A 131 2.98 -11.88 -7.77
CA ASN A 131 2.03 -12.02 -8.87
C ASN A 131 2.34 -11.05 -10.03
N ALA A 132 2.93 -9.90 -9.74
CA ALA A 132 3.41 -8.95 -10.75
C ALA A 132 4.77 -9.36 -11.35
N GLY A 133 5.50 -10.29 -10.73
CA GLY A 133 6.83 -10.71 -11.15
C GLY A 133 7.92 -9.68 -10.84
N ILE A 134 7.78 -8.93 -9.74
CA ILE A 134 8.73 -7.88 -9.33
C ILE A 134 9.30 -8.17 -7.94
N LYS A 135 10.45 -7.59 -7.63
CA LYS A 135 11.12 -7.72 -6.33
C LYS A 135 10.29 -7.05 -5.23
N CYS A 136 10.38 -7.59 -4.00
CA CYS A 136 9.64 -7.05 -2.85
C CYS A 136 10.58 -6.84 -1.66
N ILE A 137 10.55 -5.64 -1.09
CA ILE A 137 11.09 -5.34 0.23
C ILE A 137 9.92 -5.27 1.20
N SER A 138 9.92 -6.13 2.20
CA SER A 138 8.92 -6.12 3.26
C SER A 138 9.38 -5.26 4.43
N VAL A 139 8.52 -4.35 4.88
CA VAL A 139 8.85 -3.43 5.97
C VAL A 139 8.21 -3.89 7.28
N THR A 140 8.94 -3.75 8.40
CA THR A 140 8.51 -4.27 9.70
C THR A 140 7.86 -3.24 10.61
N TRP A 141 7.88 -1.96 10.22
CA TRP A 141 7.18 -0.87 10.97
C TRP A 141 5.69 -0.73 10.65
N GLY A 142 5.13 -1.62 9.81
CA GLY A 142 3.73 -1.61 9.44
C GLY A 142 2.84 -2.49 10.30
N PHE A 143 1.77 -3.03 9.70
CA PHE A 143 0.71 -3.75 10.43
C PHE A 143 1.02 -5.22 10.72
N ARG A 144 1.98 -5.85 10.04
CA ARG A 144 2.25 -7.28 10.13
C ARG A 144 3.58 -7.57 10.80
N SER A 145 3.61 -8.65 11.57
CA SER A 145 4.86 -9.12 12.17
C SER A 145 5.79 -9.69 11.09
N ARG A 146 7.10 -9.55 11.30
CA ARG A 146 8.13 -10.16 10.46
C ARG A 146 7.87 -11.65 10.21
N LYS A 147 7.53 -12.40 11.26
CA LYS A 147 7.21 -13.83 11.18
C LYS A 147 6.09 -14.12 10.16
N LEU A 148 5.00 -13.35 10.22
CA LEU A 148 3.88 -13.54 9.29
C LEU A 148 4.30 -13.23 7.84
N LEU A 149 5.12 -12.20 7.63
CA LEU A 149 5.65 -11.85 6.32
C LEU A 149 6.56 -12.96 5.77
N GLU A 150 7.45 -13.53 6.60
CA GLU A 150 8.33 -14.67 6.26
C GLU A 150 7.50 -15.92 5.88
N GLU A 151 6.49 -16.26 6.66
CA GLU A 151 5.57 -17.38 6.39
C GLU A 151 4.83 -17.21 5.05
N ASN A 152 4.65 -15.98 4.57
CA ASN A 152 4.05 -15.66 3.27
C ASN A 152 5.05 -15.42 2.14
N GLY A 153 6.33 -15.70 2.38
CA GLY A 153 7.37 -15.73 1.35
C GLY A 153 8.16 -14.44 1.19
N ALA A 154 8.07 -13.50 2.14
CA ALA A 154 8.96 -12.34 2.17
C ALA A 154 10.41 -12.80 2.42
N LYS A 155 11.35 -12.23 1.67
CA LYS A 155 12.78 -12.59 1.73
C LYS A 155 13.69 -11.42 2.07
N ILE A 156 13.27 -10.21 1.72
CA ILE A 156 14.06 -8.98 1.90
C ILE A 156 13.28 -8.10 2.85
N PHE A 157 13.96 -7.63 3.88
CA PHE A 157 13.35 -6.85 4.95
C PHE A 157 14.07 -5.53 5.16
N ALA A 158 13.30 -4.51 5.49
CA ALA A 158 13.78 -3.27 6.08
C ALA A 158 13.08 -3.06 7.43
N ASP A 159 13.87 -2.77 8.45
CA ASP A 159 13.36 -2.46 9.78
C ASP A 159 13.20 -0.95 10.00
N LYS A 160 13.81 -0.14 9.11
CA LYS A 160 13.71 1.32 9.11
C LYS A 160 13.71 1.88 7.69
N PRO A 161 13.07 3.05 7.45
CA PRO A 161 13.03 3.67 6.13
C PRO A 161 14.40 3.94 5.49
N GLU A 162 15.39 4.34 6.28
CA GLU A 162 16.74 4.62 5.82
C GLU A 162 17.47 3.42 5.19
N GLU A 163 17.05 2.20 5.50
CA GLU A 163 17.64 0.97 4.95
C GLU A 163 17.22 0.72 3.49
N ILE A 164 16.09 1.30 3.07
CA ILE A 164 15.48 1.05 1.75
C ILE A 164 16.44 1.41 0.61
N LEU A 165 17.12 2.55 0.70
CA LEU A 165 18.04 2.99 -0.36
C LEU A 165 19.17 1.97 -0.60
N ASN A 166 19.80 1.52 0.47
CA ASN A 166 20.87 0.54 0.40
C ASN A 166 20.39 -0.81 -0.14
N LEU A 167 19.14 -1.18 0.16
CA LEU A 167 18.53 -2.40 -0.35
C LEU A 167 18.22 -2.29 -1.83
N ILE A 168 17.70 -1.17 -2.30
CA ILE A 168 17.41 -0.94 -3.72
C ILE A 168 18.71 -1.02 -4.56
N GLU A 169 19.80 -0.43 -4.09
CA GLU A 169 21.10 -0.43 -4.78
C GLU A 169 21.72 -1.83 -4.92
N ARG A 170 21.29 -2.79 -4.12
CA ARG A 170 21.79 -4.18 -4.12
C ARG A 170 20.90 -5.15 -4.91
N LEU A 171 19.76 -4.71 -5.35
CA LEU A 171 18.76 -5.51 -6.07
C LEU A 171 18.84 -5.36 -7.57
#